data_65eecb5d20455f9b85b222a566d31bcf
#
_entry.id   65eecb5d20455f9b85b222a566d31bcf
#
_cell.length_a   1.000
_cell.length_b   1.000
_cell.length_c   1.000
_cell.angle_alpha   90.00
_cell.angle_beta   90.00
_cell.angle_gamma   90.00
#
_symmetry.space_group_name_H-M   'P 1'
#
loop_
_entity.id
_entity.type
_entity.pdbx_description
1 polymer ?
#
loop_
_entity_poly.entity_id
_entity_poly.type
_entity_poly.pdbx_seq_one_letter_code
_entity_poly.pdbx_strand_id
1 'polypeptide(L)'
;MKKISRLFTFVFIAVMSLVSFATGTFADRTLLIEDLPKLPYRNGVGAYEGVVAHSTATPEAPAINIQKYETRTWRSAFVHYAVDWNETIQIADTKYIAYGAGPNANSRFVHVELCETADYDKFKRSYDKYVKLLAMILRNQGLSVEEGLWTHDDVRKHLGGTTHEDPLDYLLRHGVSESQFRSDVKRAYAHSNDGLNARESLEVNEPSSNKVVYIEGMNINVRKGPGTSYSVIRQVNKPESYAVLSEQNGWLNIGENQWIKYDPSYIRIGTKENVSSSIVGHRILSKIDNLRFYKSPSWEDKDVAGVVNVGEGFIIDAEIMVNGSKQYKVHNSKNMTFYITASPSYITIKY
;
A
#
# COMPACT_ATOMS: atom_id res chain seq x y z
N MET A 1 -36.80 52.07 -55.83
CA MET A 1 -36.92 50.81 -55.04
C MET A 1 -35.63 50.62 -54.27
N LYS A 2 -35.65 50.94 -52.93
CA LYS A 2 -34.46 50.81 -52.09
C LYS A 2 -34.50 49.43 -51.38
N LYS A 3 -33.48 48.57 -51.62
CA LYS A 3 -33.28 47.32 -50.90
C LYS A 3 -32.65 47.59 -49.54
N ILE A 4 -33.40 47.26 -48.47
CA ILE A 4 -32.88 47.28 -47.10
C ILE A 4 -32.24 45.94 -46.81
N SER A 5 -30.92 45.94 -46.66
CA SER A 5 -30.15 44.79 -46.19
C SER A 5 -30.24 44.73 -44.64
N ARG A 6 -30.86 43.66 -44.12
CA ARG A 6 -30.88 43.41 -42.66
C ARG A 6 -29.63 42.60 -42.30
N LEU A 7 -28.72 43.26 -41.61
CA LEU A 7 -27.53 42.63 -41.01
C LEU A 7 -27.96 41.90 -39.71
N PHE A 8 -27.90 40.57 -39.69
CA PHE A 8 -28.12 39.78 -38.49
C PHE A 8 -26.77 39.64 -37.75
N THR A 9 -26.69 40.35 -36.61
CA THR A 9 -25.54 40.20 -35.70
C THR A 9 -25.82 38.99 -34.79
N PHE A 10 -25.06 37.90 -34.99
CA PHE A 10 -25.07 36.76 -34.06
C PHE A 10 -24.19 37.12 -32.87
N VAL A 11 -24.82 37.31 -31.72
CA VAL A 11 -24.11 37.41 -30.41
C VAL A 11 -23.84 36.00 -29.92
N PHE A 12 -22.59 35.57 -29.98
CA PHE A 12 -22.14 34.32 -29.36
C PHE A 12 -21.96 34.58 -27.86
N ILE A 13 -22.91 34.14 -27.03
CA ILE A 13 -22.75 34.10 -25.59
C ILE A 13 -21.97 32.83 -25.27
N ALA A 14 -20.68 32.97 -25.00
CA ALA A 14 -19.88 31.89 -24.44
C ALA A 14 -20.29 31.68 -22.98
N VAL A 15 -21.08 30.65 -22.73
CA VAL A 15 -21.39 30.19 -21.38
C VAL A 15 -20.14 29.47 -20.87
N MET A 16 -19.32 30.18 -20.10
CA MET A 16 -18.23 29.59 -19.34
C MET A 16 -18.88 28.84 -18.16
N SER A 17 -19.05 27.52 -18.32
CA SER A 17 -19.44 26.66 -17.20
C SER A 17 -18.30 26.64 -16.19
N LEU A 18 -18.47 27.34 -15.07
CA LEU A 18 -17.66 27.13 -13.89
C LEU A 18 -17.90 25.70 -13.39
N VAL A 19 -17.02 24.78 -13.74
CA VAL A 19 -16.96 23.47 -13.09
C VAL A 19 -16.39 23.72 -11.69
N SER A 20 -17.25 23.86 -10.70
CA SER A 20 -16.86 23.79 -9.30
C SER A 20 -16.42 22.38 -8.99
N PHE A 21 -15.12 22.15 -8.97
CA PHE A 21 -14.58 20.94 -8.39
C PHE A 21 -14.90 20.97 -6.88
N ALA A 22 -15.76 20.08 -6.43
CA ALA A 22 -15.92 19.83 -5.02
C ALA A 22 -14.58 19.30 -4.50
N THR A 23 -13.83 20.14 -3.80
CA THR A 23 -12.60 19.72 -3.11
C THR A 23 -13.03 18.82 -1.95
N GLY A 24 -12.98 17.51 -2.17
CA GLY A 24 -13.07 16.54 -1.09
C GLY A 24 -11.97 16.85 -0.07
N THR A 25 -12.30 16.89 1.20
CA THR A 25 -11.29 17.05 2.26
C THR A 25 -10.46 15.77 2.30
N PHE A 26 -9.15 15.89 2.07
CA PHE A 26 -8.19 14.76 2.07
C PHE A 26 -7.82 14.32 3.48
N ALA A 27 -8.24 15.04 4.48
CA ALA A 27 -7.92 14.81 5.87
C ALA A 27 -9.19 14.60 6.70
N ASP A 28 -9.11 13.72 7.68
CA ASP A 28 -10.18 13.55 8.67
C ASP A 28 -10.30 14.82 9.53
N ARG A 29 -9.17 15.51 9.75
CA ARG A 29 -9.11 16.78 10.48
C ARG A 29 -8.12 17.76 9.83
N THR A 30 -8.48 19.02 9.84
CA THR A 30 -7.60 20.12 9.43
C THR A 30 -7.18 20.91 10.66
N LEU A 31 -5.90 20.85 11.02
CA LEU A 31 -5.30 21.53 12.16
C LEU A 31 -4.07 22.31 11.68
N LEU A 32 -4.31 23.36 10.89
CA LEU A 32 -3.24 24.14 10.29
C LEU A 32 -2.44 24.87 11.37
N ILE A 33 -1.13 24.93 11.18
CA ILE A 33 -0.25 25.81 11.94
C ILE A 33 -0.41 27.24 11.39
N GLU A 34 -0.87 28.16 12.21
CA GLU A 34 -1.25 29.52 11.78
C GLU A 34 -0.06 30.36 11.29
N ASP A 35 1.10 30.21 11.94
CA ASP A 35 2.30 31.02 11.69
C ASP A 35 3.15 30.54 10.51
N LEU A 36 2.69 29.56 9.70
CA LEU A 36 3.48 29.07 8.57
C LEU A 36 3.67 30.12 7.49
N PRO A 37 4.84 30.17 6.85
CA PRO A 37 5.08 31.08 5.72
C PRO A 37 4.24 30.63 4.52
N LYS A 38 3.49 31.57 3.93
CA LYS A 38 2.71 31.34 2.72
C LYS A 38 3.56 31.58 1.47
N LEU A 39 4.63 30.78 1.31
CA LEU A 39 5.50 30.85 0.16
C LEU A 39 4.96 29.96 -0.97
N PRO A 40 4.88 30.47 -2.21
CA PRO A 40 4.42 29.66 -3.33
C PRO A 40 5.45 28.58 -3.71
N TYR A 41 4.98 27.51 -4.35
CA TYR A 41 5.88 26.59 -5.06
C TYR A 41 6.64 27.35 -6.16
N ARG A 42 7.72 26.76 -6.67
CA ARG A 42 8.54 27.40 -7.72
C ARG A 42 7.77 27.72 -9.00
N ASN A 43 6.67 26.99 -9.27
CA ASN A 43 5.78 27.20 -10.42
C ASN A 43 4.53 28.05 -10.07
N GLY A 44 4.40 28.54 -8.84
CA GLY A 44 3.27 29.35 -8.39
C GLY A 44 2.47 28.76 -7.23
N VAL A 45 1.47 29.48 -6.78
CA VAL A 45 0.59 29.05 -5.68
C VAL A 45 -0.20 27.81 -6.09
N GLY A 46 -0.10 26.74 -5.29
CA GLY A 46 -0.77 25.46 -5.54
C GLY A 46 -0.19 24.62 -6.67
N ALA A 47 0.86 25.09 -7.36
CA ALA A 47 1.46 24.42 -8.51
C ALA A 47 2.61 23.48 -8.12
N TYR A 48 2.31 22.49 -7.26
CA TYR A 48 3.29 21.46 -6.88
C TYR A 48 3.53 20.45 -8.00
N GLU A 49 4.71 19.84 -8.01
CA GLU A 49 5.17 18.90 -9.03
C GLU A 49 5.01 17.43 -8.64
N GLY A 50 4.55 17.18 -7.46
CA GLY A 50 4.36 15.83 -6.93
C GLY A 50 4.18 15.81 -5.42
N VAL A 51 4.32 14.62 -4.86
CA VAL A 51 4.26 14.39 -3.41
C VAL A 51 5.49 13.59 -2.96
N VAL A 52 6.09 14.00 -1.85
CA VAL A 52 7.12 13.21 -1.17
C VAL A 52 6.48 12.44 -0.03
N ALA A 53 6.69 11.15 -0.09
CA ALA A 53 6.29 10.16 0.89
C ALA A 53 7.37 10.04 1.98
N HIS A 54 6.98 10.21 3.26
CA HIS A 54 7.85 10.15 4.44
C HIS A 54 7.38 9.11 5.46
N SER A 55 8.21 8.82 6.44
CA SER A 55 7.81 8.21 7.71
C SER A 55 8.47 8.91 8.88
N THR A 56 7.75 9.02 9.99
CA THR A 56 8.06 9.96 11.08
C THR A 56 9.35 9.67 11.86
N ALA A 57 10.00 8.52 11.66
CA ALA A 57 11.14 8.05 12.47
C ALA A 57 10.91 8.18 14.01
N THR A 58 9.65 8.31 14.42
CA THR A 58 9.24 8.47 15.82
C THR A 58 8.19 7.41 16.14
N PRO A 59 8.62 6.21 16.57
CA PRO A 59 7.71 5.08 16.81
C PRO A 59 6.60 5.42 17.80
N GLU A 60 5.38 4.92 17.51
CA GLU A 60 4.17 5.04 18.32
C GLU A 60 3.68 6.50 18.55
N ALA A 61 4.19 7.48 17.81
CA ALA A 61 3.67 8.83 17.85
C ALA A 61 2.49 8.98 16.86
N PRO A 62 1.24 9.24 17.32
CA PRO A 62 0.11 9.48 16.45
C PRO A 62 0.20 10.83 15.74
N ALA A 63 -0.57 11.02 14.67
CA ALA A 63 -0.56 12.22 13.83
C ALA A 63 -0.75 13.53 14.61
N ILE A 64 -1.57 13.52 15.66
CA ILE A 64 -1.76 14.68 16.53
C ILE A 64 -0.48 15.08 17.27
N ASN A 65 0.40 14.13 17.59
CA ASN A 65 1.68 14.44 18.24
C ASN A 65 2.65 15.08 17.25
N ILE A 66 2.64 14.64 15.99
CA ILE A 66 3.42 15.25 14.91
C ILE A 66 2.96 16.70 14.70
N GLN A 67 1.65 16.92 14.56
CA GLN A 67 1.09 18.28 14.41
C GLN A 67 1.51 19.20 15.57
N LYS A 68 1.38 18.74 16.83
CA LYS A 68 1.79 19.51 18.02
C LYS A 68 3.28 19.77 18.07
N TYR A 69 4.11 18.83 17.64
CA TYR A 69 5.56 19.00 17.57
C TYR A 69 5.92 20.05 16.53
N GLU A 70 5.40 19.93 15.32
CA GLU A 70 5.67 20.85 14.23
C GLU A 70 5.14 22.26 14.50
N THR A 71 4.03 22.41 15.23
CA THR A 71 3.54 23.72 15.69
C THR A 71 4.62 24.51 16.45
N ARG A 72 5.52 23.82 17.14
CA ARG A 72 6.61 24.46 17.90
C ARG A 72 7.93 24.56 17.13
N THR A 73 8.12 23.70 16.13
CA THR A 73 9.40 23.51 15.44
C THR A 73 9.35 23.82 13.95
N TRP A 74 8.26 24.34 13.43
CA TRP A 74 8.02 24.55 11.99
C TRP A 74 9.14 25.34 11.28
N ARG A 75 9.87 26.19 12.00
CA ARG A 75 11.00 26.93 11.44
C ARG A 75 12.15 26.03 11.00
N SER A 76 12.23 24.82 11.56
CA SER A 76 13.22 23.80 11.19
C SER A 76 12.68 22.83 10.15
N ALA A 77 11.49 22.28 10.39
CA ALA A 77 10.82 21.34 9.50
C ALA A 77 9.33 21.29 9.79
N PHE A 78 8.51 21.07 8.76
CA PHE A 78 7.08 20.73 8.83
C PHE A 78 6.61 20.12 7.53
N VAL A 79 5.50 19.38 7.58
CA VAL A 79 4.88 18.72 6.43
C VAL A 79 3.43 19.17 6.23
N HIS A 80 2.79 18.76 5.13
CA HIS A 80 1.40 19.11 4.86
C HIS A 80 0.42 18.18 5.57
N TYR A 81 0.77 16.90 5.70
CA TYR A 81 -0.10 15.90 6.31
C TYR A 81 0.69 14.94 7.19
N ALA A 82 0.06 14.49 8.27
CA ALA A 82 0.47 13.32 9.03
C ALA A 82 -0.67 12.29 9.05
N VAL A 83 -0.34 11.02 8.85
CA VAL A 83 -1.28 9.90 8.76
C VAL A 83 -0.95 8.86 9.81
N ASP A 84 -1.91 8.53 10.66
CA ASP A 84 -1.79 7.44 11.62
C ASP A 84 -2.93 6.43 11.48
N TRP A 85 -2.95 5.45 12.37
CA TRP A 85 -3.95 4.38 12.42
C TRP A 85 -5.36 4.84 12.79
N ASN A 86 -5.52 6.04 13.32
CA ASN A 86 -6.81 6.63 13.67
C ASN A 86 -7.26 7.64 12.63
N GLU A 87 -6.38 8.57 12.25
CA GLU A 87 -6.76 9.73 11.46
C GLU A 87 -5.67 10.23 10.52
N THR A 88 -6.08 11.03 9.57
CA THR A 88 -5.23 11.88 8.71
C THR A 88 -5.41 13.32 9.15
N ILE A 89 -4.34 14.02 9.51
CA ILE A 89 -4.36 15.43 9.89
C ILE A 89 -3.69 16.27 8.82
N GLN A 90 -4.38 17.28 8.30
CA GLN A 90 -3.76 18.33 7.51
C GLN A 90 -3.14 19.37 8.44
N ILE A 91 -1.83 19.59 8.30
CA ILE A 91 -1.01 20.45 9.15
C ILE A 91 -0.69 21.78 8.46
N ALA A 92 -0.53 21.76 7.12
CA ALA A 92 -0.25 22.94 6.32
C ALA A 92 -1.14 22.99 5.07
N ASP A 93 -1.40 24.21 4.56
CA ASP A 93 -2.16 24.41 3.33
C ASP A 93 -1.30 24.01 2.12
N THR A 94 -1.78 23.04 1.34
CA THR A 94 -1.11 22.52 0.14
C THR A 94 -0.96 23.52 -1.00
N LYS A 95 -1.50 24.72 -0.88
CA LYS A 95 -1.24 25.82 -1.83
C LYS A 95 0.17 26.41 -1.69
N TYR A 96 0.84 26.18 -0.58
CA TYR A 96 2.13 26.73 -0.24
C TYR A 96 3.12 25.61 0.06
N ILE A 97 4.43 25.95 0.06
CA ILE A 97 5.49 24.98 0.33
C ILE A 97 5.51 24.51 1.78
N ALA A 98 6.15 23.36 2.01
CA ALA A 98 6.56 22.92 3.35
C ALA A 98 8.07 22.64 3.39
N TYR A 99 8.61 22.42 4.58
CA TYR A 99 10.05 22.20 4.82
C TYR A 99 10.28 20.73 5.23
N GLY A 100 9.92 19.78 4.33
CA GLY A 100 9.89 18.35 4.65
C GLY A 100 11.03 17.52 4.06
N ALA A 101 11.66 17.95 2.94
CA ALA A 101 12.61 17.10 2.23
C ALA A 101 13.89 17.84 1.77
N GLY A 102 14.25 18.92 2.46
CA GLY A 102 15.44 19.72 2.15
C GLY A 102 15.22 20.77 1.05
N PRO A 103 16.19 21.69 0.89
CA PRO A 103 16.01 22.92 0.11
C PRO A 103 15.72 22.67 -1.37
N ASN A 104 16.20 21.55 -1.94
CA ASN A 104 16.02 21.26 -3.36
C ASN A 104 14.62 20.69 -3.68
N ALA A 105 13.88 20.20 -2.68
CA ALA A 105 12.57 19.58 -2.81
C ALA A 105 11.44 20.43 -2.22
N ASN A 106 11.69 21.22 -1.17
CA ASN A 106 10.67 21.94 -0.41
C ASN A 106 9.77 22.83 -1.29
N SER A 107 10.32 23.49 -2.30
CA SER A 107 9.57 24.35 -3.22
C SER A 107 8.87 23.61 -4.37
N ARG A 108 8.89 22.28 -4.36
CA ARG A 108 8.39 21.46 -5.47
C ARG A 108 7.24 20.55 -5.10
N PHE A 109 7.22 20.02 -3.87
CA PHE A 109 6.37 18.89 -3.51
C PHE A 109 5.46 19.17 -2.32
N VAL A 110 4.33 18.47 -2.31
CA VAL A 110 3.56 18.23 -1.09
C VAL A 110 4.28 17.17 -0.27
N HIS A 111 4.26 17.24 1.05
CA HIS A 111 4.94 16.32 1.96
C HIS A 111 3.92 15.61 2.86
N VAL A 112 4.01 14.29 2.99
CA VAL A 112 3.09 13.46 3.78
C VAL A 112 3.89 12.50 4.67
N GLU A 113 3.68 12.58 5.97
CA GLU A 113 4.27 11.69 6.97
C GLU A 113 3.37 10.50 7.29
N LEU A 114 3.92 9.30 7.23
CA LEU A 114 3.34 8.08 7.79
C LEU A 114 3.85 7.88 9.20
N CYS A 115 2.95 7.90 10.19
CA CYS A 115 3.31 7.65 11.59
C CYS A 115 3.73 6.20 11.81
N GLU A 116 4.92 6.02 12.38
CA GLU A 116 5.51 4.70 12.60
C GLU A 116 4.90 3.99 13.81
N THR A 117 4.71 2.67 13.69
CA THR A 117 4.28 1.78 14.75
C THR A 117 4.85 0.38 14.52
N ALA A 118 5.06 -0.38 15.58
CA ALA A 118 5.43 -1.80 15.50
C ALA A 118 4.19 -2.72 15.38
N ASP A 119 3.01 -2.21 15.70
CA ASP A 119 1.75 -2.93 15.59
C ASP A 119 1.31 -3.04 14.13
N TYR A 120 1.19 -4.26 13.62
CA TYR A 120 0.85 -4.52 12.23
C TYR A 120 -0.56 -4.04 11.85
N ASP A 121 -1.55 -4.16 12.73
CA ASP A 121 -2.91 -3.72 12.44
C ASP A 121 -3.02 -2.20 12.41
N LYS A 122 -2.29 -1.50 13.29
CA LYS A 122 -2.14 -0.06 13.21
C LYS A 122 -1.45 0.35 11.92
N PHE A 123 -0.31 -0.28 11.59
CA PHE A 123 0.41 -0.03 10.35
C PHE A 123 -0.51 -0.16 9.14
N LYS A 124 -1.24 -1.26 9.04
CA LYS A 124 -2.14 -1.52 7.91
C LYS A 124 -3.18 -0.42 7.74
N ARG A 125 -3.82 0.02 8.85
CA ARG A 125 -4.80 1.11 8.80
C ARG A 125 -4.17 2.45 8.38
N SER A 126 -2.99 2.77 8.90
CA SER A 126 -2.24 3.96 8.50
C SER A 126 -1.84 3.91 7.03
N TYR A 127 -1.29 2.79 6.60
CA TYR A 127 -0.80 2.56 5.25
C TYR A 127 -1.92 2.68 4.20
N ASP A 128 -3.10 2.09 4.46
CA ASP A 128 -4.26 2.21 3.57
C ASP A 128 -4.70 3.67 3.37
N LYS A 129 -4.70 4.49 4.43
CA LYS A 129 -5.00 5.93 4.34
C LYS A 129 -3.89 6.69 3.60
N TYR A 130 -2.64 6.36 3.92
CA TYR A 130 -1.46 7.00 3.35
C TYR A 130 -1.40 6.83 1.83
N VAL A 131 -1.54 5.61 1.33
CA VAL A 131 -1.56 5.29 -0.09
C VAL A 131 -2.68 6.03 -0.83
N LYS A 132 -3.89 6.09 -0.24
CA LYS A 132 -5.02 6.82 -0.80
C LYS A 132 -4.77 8.33 -0.83
N LEU A 133 -4.21 8.88 0.23
CA LEU A 133 -3.88 10.31 0.31
C LEU A 133 -2.86 10.71 -0.75
N LEU A 134 -1.76 9.95 -0.90
CA LEU A 134 -0.73 10.19 -1.91
C LEU A 134 -1.34 10.18 -3.33
N ALA A 135 -2.16 9.17 -3.62
CA ALA A 135 -2.87 9.05 -4.90
C ALA A 135 -3.80 10.25 -5.16
N MET A 136 -4.55 10.70 -4.15
CA MET A 136 -5.46 11.84 -4.27
C MET A 136 -4.72 13.16 -4.50
N ILE A 137 -3.59 13.39 -3.81
CA ILE A 137 -2.75 14.59 -4.01
C ILE A 137 -2.27 14.65 -5.47
N LEU A 138 -1.75 13.54 -6.00
CA LEU A 138 -1.30 13.47 -7.39
C LEU A 138 -2.43 13.74 -8.38
N ARG A 139 -3.58 13.13 -8.18
CA ARG A 139 -4.74 13.31 -9.06
C ARG A 139 -5.25 14.74 -9.10
N ASN A 140 -5.31 15.40 -7.96
CA ASN A 140 -5.76 16.80 -7.89
C ASN A 140 -4.92 17.74 -8.72
N GLN A 141 -3.66 17.39 -8.92
CA GLN A 141 -2.75 18.17 -9.78
C GLN A 141 -2.68 17.60 -11.20
N GLY A 142 -3.37 16.50 -11.51
CA GLY A 142 -3.30 15.83 -12.80
C GLY A 142 -1.94 15.16 -13.08
N LEU A 143 -1.19 14.81 -12.02
CA LEU A 143 0.13 14.19 -12.12
C LEU A 143 0.02 12.67 -12.14
N SER A 144 0.84 12.00 -12.95
CA SER A 144 0.97 10.54 -12.90
C SER A 144 1.70 10.08 -11.64
N VAL A 145 1.50 8.82 -11.26
CA VAL A 145 2.21 8.23 -10.12
C VAL A 145 3.70 8.04 -10.45
N GLU A 146 4.01 7.72 -11.70
CA GLU A 146 5.38 7.50 -12.17
C GLU A 146 6.25 8.75 -12.07
N GLU A 147 5.68 9.92 -12.34
CA GLU A 147 6.41 11.19 -12.36
C GLU A 147 6.31 11.94 -11.03
N GLY A 148 5.14 11.85 -10.38
CA GLY A 148 4.80 12.68 -9.23
C GLY A 148 4.99 12.04 -7.86
N LEU A 149 5.07 10.69 -7.74
CA LEU A 149 5.33 10.02 -6.48
C LEU A 149 6.83 9.91 -6.22
N TRP A 150 7.28 10.60 -5.20
CA TRP A 150 8.65 10.58 -4.71
C TRP A 150 8.71 10.03 -3.28
N THR A 151 9.79 9.36 -2.94
CA THR A 151 10.17 9.08 -1.55
C THR A 151 11.24 10.08 -1.10
N HIS A 152 11.51 10.18 0.19
CA HIS A 152 12.64 11.00 0.65
C HIS A 152 13.97 10.46 0.09
N ASP A 153 14.08 9.15 -0.09
CA ASP A 153 15.24 8.52 -0.75
C ASP A 153 15.38 8.92 -2.22
N ASP A 154 14.26 9.07 -2.97
CA ASP A 154 14.31 9.60 -4.34
C ASP A 154 14.83 11.04 -4.37
N VAL A 155 14.41 11.87 -3.42
CA VAL A 155 14.92 13.24 -3.28
C VAL A 155 16.43 13.21 -3.03
N ARG A 156 16.89 12.39 -2.10
CA ARG A 156 18.30 12.21 -1.80
C ARG A 156 19.11 11.81 -3.03
N LYS A 157 18.63 10.83 -3.79
CA LYS A 157 19.32 10.27 -4.97
C LYS A 157 19.32 11.20 -6.18
N HIS A 158 18.23 11.91 -6.42
CA HIS A 158 18.02 12.63 -7.69
C HIS A 158 18.10 14.15 -7.58
N LEU A 159 17.85 14.72 -6.39
CA LEU A 159 17.89 16.16 -6.17
C LEU A 159 18.98 16.57 -5.19
N GLY A 160 19.36 15.71 -4.27
CA GLY A 160 20.26 16.04 -3.17
C GLY A 160 19.63 17.01 -2.16
N GLY A 161 20.46 17.59 -1.29
CA GLY A 161 20.01 18.52 -0.25
C GLY A 161 19.40 17.85 0.98
N THR A 162 19.41 16.52 1.04
CA THR A 162 18.99 15.68 2.17
C THR A 162 19.81 14.40 2.21
N THR A 163 19.89 13.75 3.37
CA THR A 163 20.51 12.44 3.57
C THR A 163 19.51 11.37 3.99
N HIS A 164 18.24 11.71 4.09
CA HIS A 164 17.17 10.85 4.57
C HIS A 164 16.75 9.81 3.52
N GLU A 165 16.40 8.60 3.96
CA GLU A 165 16.07 7.45 3.12
C GLU A 165 14.64 6.89 3.36
N ASP A 166 13.89 7.55 4.26
CA ASP A 166 12.50 7.17 4.56
C ASP A 166 11.58 7.30 3.31
N PRO A 167 10.45 6.61 3.27
CA PRO A 167 9.91 5.65 4.26
C PRO A 167 10.30 4.19 4.01
N LEU A 168 11.23 3.93 3.06
CA LEU A 168 11.42 2.59 2.48
C LEU A 168 11.81 1.53 3.51
N ASP A 169 12.70 1.85 4.45
CA ASP A 169 13.10 0.91 5.51
C ASP A 169 11.95 0.59 6.47
N TYR A 170 11.13 1.60 6.80
CA TYR A 170 9.95 1.40 7.62
C TYR A 170 8.93 0.49 6.92
N LEU A 171 8.63 0.76 5.66
CA LEU A 171 7.73 -0.05 4.86
C LEU A 171 8.22 -1.50 4.73
N LEU A 172 9.52 -1.67 4.50
CA LEU A 172 10.13 -3.00 4.37
C LEU A 172 10.03 -3.81 5.68
N ARG A 173 10.16 -3.17 6.85
CA ARG A 173 9.94 -3.82 8.15
C ARG A 173 8.55 -4.41 8.29
N HIS A 174 7.56 -3.85 7.61
CA HIS A 174 6.17 -4.35 7.54
C HIS A 174 5.88 -5.21 6.31
N GLY A 175 6.92 -5.62 5.57
CA GLY A 175 6.79 -6.49 4.40
C GLY A 175 6.35 -5.80 3.11
N VAL A 176 6.36 -4.46 3.07
CA VAL A 176 6.02 -3.68 1.89
C VAL A 176 7.32 -3.24 1.20
N SER A 177 7.61 -3.83 0.04
CA SER A 177 8.73 -3.40 -0.81
C SER A 177 8.41 -2.08 -1.51
N GLU A 178 9.44 -1.37 -1.99
CA GLU A 178 9.26 -0.15 -2.78
C GLU A 178 8.36 -0.38 -4.00
N SER A 179 8.58 -1.48 -4.73
CA SER A 179 7.74 -1.83 -5.89
C SER A 179 6.29 -2.07 -5.51
N GLN A 180 6.03 -2.70 -4.35
CA GLN A 180 4.68 -2.89 -3.82
C GLN A 180 4.05 -1.54 -3.44
N PHE A 181 4.79 -0.69 -2.73
CA PHE A 181 4.32 0.65 -2.35
C PHE A 181 3.88 1.48 -3.56
N ARG A 182 4.74 1.57 -4.60
CA ARG A 182 4.41 2.29 -5.84
C ARG A 182 3.20 1.69 -6.56
N SER A 183 3.08 0.37 -6.59
CA SER A 183 1.93 -0.34 -7.16
C SER A 183 0.64 -0.06 -6.39
N ASP A 184 0.70 0.01 -5.05
CA ASP A 184 -0.47 0.30 -4.21
C ASP A 184 -0.97 1.73 -4.42
N VAL A 185 -0.06 2.72 -4.49
CA VAL A 185 -0.43 4.10 -4.82
C VAL A 185 -1.03 4.20 -6.23
N LYS A 186 -0.47 3.49 -7.20
CA LYS A 186 -1.02 3.43 -8.57
C LYS A 186 -2.42 2.83 -8.62
N ARG A 187 -2.66 1.78 -7.85
CA ARG A 187 -3.98 1.17 -7.72
C ARG A 187 -4.98 2.14 -7.09
N ALA A 188 -4.61 2.79 -6.00
CA ALA A 188 -5.45 3.82 -5.37
C ALA A 188 -5.73 5.00 -6.31
N TYR A 189 -4.74 5.39 -7.12
CA TYR A 189 -4.88 6.42 -8.13
C TYR A 189 -5.93 6.04 -9.20
N ALA A 190 -5.92 4.81 -9.69
CA ALA A 190 -6.88 4.31 -10.67
C ALA A 190 -8.32 4.25 -10.13
N HIS A 191 -8.50 3.74 -8.90
CA HIS A 191 -9.83 3.55 -8.30
C HIS A 191 -10.52 4.83 -7.82
N SER A 192 -9.80 5.93 -7.63
CA SER A 192 -10.43 7.21 -7.25
C SER A 192 -11.32 7.81 -8.37
N ASN A 193 -11.33 7.25 -9.60
CA ASN A 193 -12.24 7.67 -10.68
C ASN A 193 -13.68 7.20 -10.48
N ASP A 194 -13.90 6.15 -9.69
CA ASP A 194 -15.22 5.54 -9.57
C ASP A 194 -16.20 6.36 -8.70
N GLY A 195 -15.69 7.31 -7.91
CA GLY A 195 -16.50 8.16 -7.01
C GLY A 195 -17.20 9.36 -7.68
N LEU A 196 -16.85 9.76 -8.88
CA LEU A 196 -17.41 10.93 -9.55
C LEU A 196 -18.52 10.62 -10.57
N ASN A 197 -18.63 9.36 -11.01
CA ASN A 197 -19.65 8.91 -11.94
C ASN A 197 -20.79 8.09 -11.31
N ALA A 198 -20.80 7.93 -9.98
CA ALA A 198 -21.74 7.08 -9.27
C ALA A 198 -22.97 7.86 -8.76
N ARG A 199 -23.61 8.67 -9.64
CA ARG A 199 -24.97 9.17 -9.39
C ARG A 199 -25.99 8.68 -10.40
N GLU A 200 -25.59 7.85 -11.33
CA GLU A 200 -26.55 7.15 -12.18
C GLU A 200 -26.03 5.74 -12.51
N SER A 201 -26.85 4.76 -12.11
CA SER A 201 -26.74 3.31 -12.33
C SER A 201 -25.86 2.51 -11.37
N LEU A 202 -26.45 2.03 -10.27
CA LEU A 202 -26.73 0.63 -9.97
C LEU A 202 -25.53 -0.33 -10.02
N GLU A 203 -25.19 -0.87 -8.82
CA GLU A 203 -24.57 -2.18 -8.65
C GLU A 203 -23.31 -2.45 -9.48
N VAL A 204 -22.23 -1.77 -9.13
CA VAL A 204 -20.89 -2.35 -9.36
C VAL A 204 -20.48 -3.02 -8.06
N ASN A 205 -20.52 -4.34 -8.09
CA ASN A 205 -20.00 -5.21 -7.05
C ASN A 205 -18.68 -4.66 -6.52
N GLU A 206 -18.67 -4.18 -5.27
CA GLU A 206 -17.49 -4.19 -4.44
C GLU A 206 -16.79 -5.52 -4.68
N PRO A 207 -15.44 -5.61 -4.75
CA PRO A 207 -14.77 -6.88 -4.64
C PRO A 207 -14.91 -7.37 -3.19
N SER A 208 -16.14 -7.69 -2.81
CA SER A 208 -16.48 -8.38 -1.57
C SER A 208 -16.31 -9.87 -1.77
N SER A 209 -15.16 -10.32 -2.21
CA SER A 209 -14.81 -11.67 -1.89
C SER A 209 -13.77 -11.62 -0.79
N ASN A 210 -14.18 -11.89 0.43
CA ASN A 210 -13.32 -12.36 1.52
C ASN A 210 -12.55 -13.64 1.09
N LYS A 211 -12.52 -13.91 -0.24
CA LYS A 211 -11.93 -15.10 -0.82
C LYS A 211 -10.43 -14.91 -0.97
N VAL A 212 -9.70 -15.86 -0.44
CA VAL A 212 -8.27 -16.03 -0.67
C VAL A 212 -8.07 -17.31 -1.47
N VAL A 213 -7.32 -17.25 -2.53
CA VAL A 213 -6.89 -18.40 -3.28
C VAL A 213 -5.52 -18.86 -2.78
N TYR A 214 -5.41 -20.15 -2.52
CA TYR A 214 -4.17 -20.85 -2.19
C TYR A 214 -3.79 -21.71 -3.38
N ILE A 215 -2.67 -21.40 -4.01
CA ILE A 215 -2.14 -22.16 -5.14
C ILE A 215 -1.17 -23.17 -4.57
N GLU A 216 -1.53 -24.45 -4.65
CA GLU A 216 -0.74 -25.58 -4.09
C GLU A 216 0.00 -26.33 -5.21
N GLY A 217 -0.28 -25.98 -6.48
CA GLY A 217 0.36 -26.57 -7.65
C GLY A 217 1.65 -25.88 -8.08
N MET A 218 2.36 -26.53 -8.99
CA MET A 218 3.55 -26.00 -9.66
C MET A 218 3.29 -25.76 -11.14
N ASN A 219 4.06 -24.87 -11.77
CA ASN A 219 3.95 -24.50 -13.19
C ASN A 219 2.55 -23.95 -13.57
N ILE A 220 1.88 -23.30 -12.61
CA ILE A 220 0.57 -22.72 -12.83
C ILE A 220 0.72 -21.40 -13.60
N ASN A 221 0.16 -21.35 -14.80
CA ASN A 221 0.23 -20.17 -15.64
C ASN A 221 -0.61 -19.02 -15.09
N VAL A 222 0.03 -17.87 -14.89
CA VAL A 222 -0.63 -16.58 -14.67
C VAL A 222 -0.70 -15.84 -16.00
N ARG A 223 -1.90 -15.40 -16.38
CA ARG A 223 -2.17 -14.78 -17.69
C ARG A 223 -2.65 -13.35 -17.56
N LYS A 224 -2.54 -12.57 -18.63
CA LYS A 224 -3.00 -11.16 -18.69
C LYS A 224 -4.53 -11.00 -18.59
N GLY A 225 -5.30 -12.06 -18.79
CA GLY A 225 -6.76 -12.01 -18.79
C GLY A 225 -7.39 -13.39 -18.55
N PRO A 226 -8.74 -13.44 -18.40
CA PRO A 226 -9.49 -14.63 -17.99
C PRO A 226 -9.74 -15.58 -19.17
N GLY A 227 -8.67 -16.20 -19.68
CA GLY A 227 -8.79 -17.16 -20.77
C GLY A 227 -7.44 -17.70 -21.25
N THR A 228 -7.45 -18.84 -21.93
CA THR A 228 -6.24 -19.47 -22.47
C THR A 228 -5.65 -18.72 -23.68
N SER A 229 -6.43 -17.88 -24.33
CA SER A 229 -5.98 -16.99 -25.42
C SER A 229 -5.12 -15.81 -24.94
N TYR A 230 -5.18 -15.47 -23.65
CA TYR A 230 -4.33 -14.41 -23.10
C TYR A 230 -2.91 -14.91 -22.86
N SER A 231 -1.93 -14.03 -23.09
CA SER A 231 -0.52 -14.35 -22.90
C SER A 231 -0.20 -14.72 -21.46
N VAL A 232 0.66 -15.72 -21.28
CA VAL A 232 1.25 -16.06 -19.99
C VAL A 232 2.26 -14.99 -19.62
N ILE A 233 2.15 -14.42 -18.42
CA ILE A 233 3.06 -13.39 -17.91
C ILE A 233 4.08 -13.95 -16.92
N ARG A 234 3.72 -15.01 -16.20
CA ARG A 234 4.59 -15.77 -15.31
C ARG A 234 3.98 -17.13 -14.97
N GLN A 235 4.73 -17.93 -14.26
CA GLN A 235 4.24 -19.17 -13.64
C GLN A 235 4.40 -19.11 -12.12
N VAL A 236 3.46 -19.72 -11.42
CA VAL A 236 3.59 -20.02 -10.00
C VAL A 236 4.25 -21.38 -9.87
N ASN A 237 5.44 -21.42 -9.27
CA ASN A 237 6.29 -22.62 -9.16
C ASN A 237 6.52 -23.04 -7.70
N LYS A 238 5.81 -22.45 -6.77
CA LYS A 238 5.84 -22.75 -5.33
C LYS A 238 4.46 -22.41 -4.76
N PRO A 239 4.06 -22.95 -3.60
CA PRO A 239 2.83 -22.53 -2.95
C PRO A 239 2.79 -21.04 -2.71
N GLU A 240 1.73 -20.39 -3.21
CA GLU A 240 1.50 -18.95 -3.06
C GLU A 240 0.01 -18.71 -2.73
N SER A 241 -0.31 -17.58 -2.08
CA SER A 241 -1.69 -17.20 -1.80
C SER A 241 -1.95 -15.75 -2.23
N TYR A 242 -3.17 -15.52 -2.72
CA TYR A 242 -3.59 -14.20 -3.23
C TYR A 242 -5.04 -13.91 -2.83
N ALA A 243 -5.37 -12.64 -2.62
CA ALA A 243 -6.76 -12.21 -2.58
C ALA A 243 -7.38 -12.39 -3.97
N VAL A 244 -8.60 -12.90 -4.04
CA VAL A 244 -9.37 -12.95 -5.29
C VAL A 244 -10.04 -11.59 -5.47
N LEU A 245 -9.63 -10.84 -6.48
CA LEU A 245 -10.17 -9.52 -6.78
C LEU A 245 -11.47 -9.59 -7.57
N SER A 246 -11.58 -10.58 -8.48
CA SER A 246 -12.80 -10.88 -9.24
C SER A 246 -12.73 -12.27 -9.83
N GLU A 247 -13.89 -12.79 -10.27
CA GLU A 247 -14.02 -14.08 -10.93
C GLU A 247 -14.73 -13.92 -12.26
N GLN A 248 -14.23 -14.60 -13.30
CA GLN A 248 -14.85 -14.58 -14.61
C GLN A 248 -14.64 -15.93 -15.33
N ASN A 249 -15.72 -16.61 -15.69
CA ASN A 249 -15.70 -17.84 -16.49
C ASN A 249 -14.72 -18.92 -15.97
N GLY A 250 -14.65 -19.07 -14.63
CA GLY A 250 -13.76 -20.05 -13.98
C GLY A 250 -12.30 -19.58 -13.90
N TRP A 251 -12.03 -18.30 -14.12
CA TRP A 251 -10.75 -17.66 -13.89
C TRP A 251 -10.83 -16.74 -12.68
N LEU A 252 -9.75 -16.72 -11.89
CA LEU A 252 -9.61 -15.89 -10.70
C LEU A 252 -8.61 -14.77 -10.96
N ASN A 253 -9.04 -13.54 -10.75
CA ASN A 253 -8.16 -12.38 -10.78
C ASN A 253 -7.41 -12.30 -9.43
N ILE A 254 -6.09 -12.43 -9.47
CA ILE A 254 -5.20 -12.44 -8.31
C ILE A 254 -4.28 -11.21 -8.24
N GLY A 255 -4.50 -10.23 -9.10
CA GLY A 255 -3.73 -8.99 -9.19
C GLY A 255 -4.04 -8.25 -10.48
N GLU A 256 -3.47 -7.07 -10.64
CA GLU A 256 -3.64 -6.29 -11.86
C GLU A 256 -3.21 -7.11 -13.10
N ASN A 257 -4.17 -7.37 -14.01
CA ASN A 257 -3.96 -8.20 -15.20
C ASN A 257 -3.34 -9.58 -14.92
N GLN A 258 -3.56 -10.13 -13.72
CA GLN A 258 -3.07 -11.43 -13.32
C GLN A 258 -4.23 -12.39 -13.07
N TRP A 259 -4.39 -13.33 -13.96
CA TRP A 259 -5.48 -14.29 -13.93
C TRP A 259 -4.96 -15.72 -13.90
N ILE A 260 -5.52 -16.53 -13.02
CA ILE A 260 -5.28 -17.99 -12.97
C ILE A 260 -6.59 -18.73 -13.23
N LYS A 261 -6.50 -19.87 -13.88
CA LYS A 261 -7.66 -20.74 -14.04
C LYS A 261 -7.91 -21.45 -12.73
N TYR A 262 -9.15 -21.38 -12.22
CA TYR A 262 -9.54 -22.17 -11.06
C TYR A 262 -9.58 -23.66 -11.41
N ASP A 263 -8.86 -24.45 -10.64
CA ASP A 263 -8.90 -25.91 -10.70
C ASP A 263 -8.71 -26.44 -9.27
N PRO A 264 -9.72 -27.14 -8.73
CA PRO A 264 -9.71 -27.60 -7.32
C PRO A 264 -8.64 -28.66 -7.02
N SER A 265 -7.99 -29.24 -8.03
CA SER A 265 -6.90 -30.20 -7.84
C SER A 265 -5.60 -29.55 -7.34
N TYR A 266 -5.42 -28.25 -7.59
CA TYR A 266 -4.22 -27.49 -7.17
C TYR A 266 -4.51 -26.08 -6.69
N ILE A 267 -5.79 -25.66 -6.66
CA ILE A 267 -6.21 -24.36 -6.15
C ILE A 267 -7.32 -24.56 -5.11
N ARG A 268 -7.05 -24.10 -3.89
CA ARG A 268 -8.04 -24.05 -2.82
C ARG A 268 -8.51 -22.61 -2.61
N ILE A 269 -9.83 -22.42 -2.55
CA ILE A 269 -10.43 -21.15 -2.17
C ILE A 269 -10.80 -21.21 -0.68
N GLY A 270 -10.37 -20.22 0.09
CA GLY A 270 -10.78 -19.98 1.47
C GLY A 270 -11.35 -18.58 1.63
N THR A 271 -11.98 -18.31 2.76
CA THR A 271 -12.35 -16.94 3.16
C THR A 271 -11.23 -16.34 4.01
N LYS A 272 -11.10 -15.02 3.97
CA LYS A 272 -10.11 -14.28 4.78
C LYS A 272 -10.28 -14.53 6.29
N GLU A 273 -11.44 -14.98 6.71
CA GLU A 273 -11.76 -15.34 8.11
C GLU A 273 -11.19 -16.71 8.54
N ASN A 274 -10.77 -17.56 7.59
CA ASN A 274 -10.18 -18.88 7.86
C ASN A 274 -8.65 -18.88 7.89
N VAL A 275 -8.00 -17.76 7.61
CA VAL A 275 -6.59 -17.58 7.95
C VAL A 275 -6.59 -17.05 9.37
N SER A 276 -6.36 -17.91 10.32
CA SER A 276 -6.23 -17.54 11.72
C SER A 276 -5.21 -16.40 11.85
N SER A 277 -5.70 -15.15 11.76
CA SER A 277 -4.94 -13.93 12.06
C SER A 277 -4.44 -13.91 13.50
N SER A 278 -4.79 -14.93 14.28
CA SER A 278 -4.42 -15.05 15.69
C SER A 278 -3.02 -15.61 15.91
N ILE A 279 -2.36 -16.20 14.92
CA ILE A 279 -1.07 -16.88 15.15
C ILE A 279 0.13 -16.26 14.42
N VAL A 280 -0.08 -15.46 13.38
CA VAL A 280 1.00 -14.75 12.67
C VAL A 280 1.59 -13.68 13.58
N GLY A 281 2.92 -13.60 13.63
CA GLY A 281 3.64 -12.74 14.56
C GLY A 281 3.88 -13.34 15.93
N HIS A 282 3.18 -14.44 16.30
CA HIS A 282 3.41 -15.15 17.53
C HIS A 282 4.64 -16.07 17.44
N ARG A 283 5.25 -16.32 18.59
CA ARG A 283 6.40 -17.20 18.66
C ARG A 283 5.97 -18.64 18.87
N ILE A 284 6.46 -19.55 18.00
CA ILE A 284 6.41 -20.99 18.27
C ILE A 284 7.63 -21.44 19.01
N LEU A 285 7.45 -22.44 19.89
CA LEU A 285 8.51 -23.11 20.61
C LEU A 285 8.40 -24.61 20.41
N SER A 286 9.53 -25.29 20.24
CA SER A 286 9.59 -26.73 20.21
C SER A 286 9.26 -27.31 21.60
N LYS A 287 8.49 -28.41 21.63
CA LYS A 287 8.21 -29.23 22.81
C LYS A 287 9.14 -30.43 22.95
N ILE A 288 9.93 -30.70 21.91
CA ILE A 288 10.85 -31.85 21.85
C ILE A 288 12.24 -31.39 21.42
N ASP A 289 13.24 -32.17 21.75
CA ASP A 289 14.59 -31.97 21.23
C ASP A 289 14.71 -32.49 19.79
N ASN A 290 15.64 -31.93 19.04
CA ASN A 290 15.93 -32.30 17.66
C ASN A 290 14.73 -32.18 16.70
N LEU A 291 13.78 -31.27 16.94
CA LEU A 291 12.69 -31.01 16.02
C LEU A 291 13.22 -30.36 14.74
N ARG A 292 13.04 -31.03 13.62
CA ARG A 292 13.52 -30.59 12.31
C ARG A 292 12.77 -29.37 11.80
N PHE A 293 13.51 -28.45 11.18
CA PHE A 293 12.97 -27.38 10.36
C PHE A 293 13.64 -27.39 8.98
N TYR A 294 12.96 -26.82 7.98
CA TYR A 294 13.28 -27.00 6.57
C TYR A 294 13.56 -25.67 5.89
N LYS A 295 14.42 -25.66 4.84
CA LYS A 295 14.71 -24.48 4.01
C LYS A 295 13.65 -24.19 2.96
N SER A 296 12.77 -25.15 2.67
CA SER A 296 11.65 -25.08 1.74
C SER A 296 10.39 -25.76 2.35
N PRO A 297 9.18 -25.51 1.82
CA PRO A 297 7.98 -26.21 2.28
C PRO A 297 8.01 -27.69 1.86
N SER A 298 8.60 -28.54 2.70
CA SER A 298 8.91 -29.92 2.42
C SER A 298 8.96 -30.73 3.71
N TRP A 299 8.85 -32.07 3.58
CA TRP A 299 9.09 -33.04 4.64
C TRP A 299 10.30 -33.95 4.32
N GLU A 300 11.03 -33.64 3.24
CA GLU A 300 12.11 -34.49 2.75
C GLU A 300 13.43 -34.15 3.47
N ASP A 301 14.25 -35.18 3.73
CA ASP A 301 15.53 -35.08 4.43
C ASP A 301 16.50 -34.10 3.72
N LYS A 302 16.47 -34.05 2.38
CA LYS A 302 17.31 -33.13 1.58
C LYS A 302 17.04 -31.65 1.85
N ASP A 303 15.85 -31.34 2.37
CA ASP A 303 15.40 -29.96 2.62
C ASP A 303 15.53 -29.56 4.09
N VAL A 304 16.01 -30.45 4.96
CA VAL A 304 16.28 -30.13 6.37
C VAL A 304 17.36 -29.03 6.44
N ALA A 305 17.02 -27.95 7.12
CA ALA A 305 17.92 -26.82 7.37
C ALA A 305 18.61 -26.91 8.72
N GLY A 306 18.02 -27.66 9.66
CA GLY A 306 18.55 -27.85 11.00
C GLY A 306 17.51 -28.44 11.95
N VAL A 307 17.81 -28.36 13.24
CA VAL A 307 16.93 -28.78 14.32
C VAL A 307 16.85 -27.69 15.40
N VAL A 308 15.73 -27.69 16.14
CA VAL A 308 15.53 -26.90 17.35
C VAL A 308 15.22 -27.82 18.52
N ASN A 309 15.62 -27.42 19.71
CA ASN A 309 15.41 -28.15 20.96
C ASN A 309 14.24 -27.55 21.77
N VAL A 310 13.84 -28.22 22.83
CA VAL A 310 12.79 -27.75 23.72
C VAL A 310 13.00 -26.28 24.11
N GLY A 311 11.97 -25.44 23.91
CA GLY A 311 12.00 -24.02 24.23
C GLY A 311 12.63 -23.11 23.19
N GLU A 312 13.30 -23.69 22.16
CA GLU A 312 13.77 -22.94 21.00
C GLU A 312 12.65 -22.81 19.96
N GLY A 313 12.73 -21.80 19.09
CA GLY A 313 11.71 -21.65 18.06
C GLY A 313 11.85 -20.37 17.24
N PHE A 314 10.77 -20.01 16.57
CA PHE A 314 10.71 -19.03 15.49
C PHE A 314 9.48 -18.12 15.64
N ILE A 315 9.39 -17.08 14.84
CA ILE A 315 8.18 -16.27 14.68
C ILE A 315 7.39 -16.78 13.47
N ILE A 316 6.08 -16.90 13.61
CA ILE A 316 5.18 -17.39 12.56
C ILE A 316 4.91 -16.28 11.55
N ASP A 317 5.16 -16.57 10.27
CA ASP A 317 4.80 -15.70 9.14
C ASP A 317 3.51 -16.15 8.45
N ALA A 318 3.28 -17.46 8.39
CA ALA A 318 2.09 -18.04 7.77
C ALA A 318 1.89 -19.51 8.17
N GLU A 319 0.66 -19.99 8.07
CA GLU A 319 0.34 -21.43 8.06
C GLU A 319 0.23 -21.88 6.60
N ILE A 320 0.84 -23.00 6.26
CA ILE A 320 0.83 -23.59 4.90
C ILE A 320 0.54 -25.08 4.94
N MET A 321 0.00 -25.61 3.85
CA MET A 321 -0.18 -27.05 3.66
C MET A 321 0.94 -27.64 2.82
N VAL A 322 1.51 -28.74 3.27
CA VAL A 322 2.57 -29.47 2.58
C VAL A 322 2.21 -30.94 2.58
N ASN A 323 1.92 -31.51 1.40
CA ASN A 323 1.52 -32.90 1.23
C ASN A 323 0.44 -33.37 2.23
N GLY A 324 -0.62 -32.54 2.38
CA GLY A 324 -1.76 -32.86 3.26
C GLY A 324 -1.53 -32.60 4.76
N SER A 325 -0.35 -32.11 5.16
CA SER A 325 -0.03 -31.76 6.55
C SER A 325 0.33 -30.29 6.68
N LYS A 326 0.03 -29.69 7.83
CA LYS A 326 0.31 -28.27 8.09
C LYS A 326 1.76 -28.04 8.48
N GLN A 327 2.39 -27.02 7.88
CA GLN A 327 3.63 -26.41 8.35
C GLN A 327 3.39 -24.94 8.66
N TYR A 328 4.20 -24.37 9.54
CA TYR A 328 4.37 -22.94 9.65
C TYR A 328 5.56 -22.48 8.82
N LYS A 329 5.34 -21.49 7.94
CA LYS A 329 6.39 -20.63 7.44
C LYS A 329 6.80 -19.72 8.59
N VAL A 330 8.09 -19.64 8.86
CA VAL A 330 8.62 -18.95 10.04
C VAL A 330 9.91 -18.21 9.70
N HIS A 331 10.27 -17.24 10.52
CA HIS A 331 11.61 -16.64 10.46
C HIS A 331 12.32 -16.69 11.81
N ASN A 332 13.64 -16.63 11.76
CA ASN A 332 14.50 -16.52 12.94
C ASN A 332 14.84 -15.04 13.25
N SER A 333 15.61 -14.79 14.31
CA SER A 333 16.07 -13.44 14.71
C SER A 333 16.96 -12.72 13.67
N LYS A 334 17.40 -13.42 12.62
CA LYS A 334 18.15 -12.87 11.49
C LYS A 334 17.28 -12.70 10.24
N ASN A 335 15.96 -12.78 10.37
CA ASN A 335 14.98 -12.72 9.28
C ASN A 335 15.16 -13.80 8.18
N MET A 336 15.81 -14.91 8.50
CA MET A 336 15.91 -16.02 7.57
C MET A 336 14.64 -16.86 7.64
N THR A 337 14.03 -17.15 6.48
CA THR A 337 12.82 -17.94 6.36
C THR A 337 13.09 -19.44 6.45
N PHE A 338 12.24 -20.14 7.21
CA PHE A 338 12.22 -21.59 7.37
C PHE A 338 10.81 -22.13 7.42
N TYR A 339 10.69 -23.45 7.49
CA TYR A 339 9.43 -24.16 7.59
C TYR A 339 9.51 -25.23 8.68
N ILE A 340 8.49 -25.32 9.52
CA ILE A 340 8.47 -26.27 10.64
C ILE A 340 7.07 -26.82 10.79
N THR A 341 6.93 -28.01 11.38
CA THR A 341 5.61 -28.62 11.62
C THR A 341 4.69 -27.68 12.41
N ALA A 342 3.40 -27.65 12.03
CA ALA A 342 2.34 -26.99 12.78
C ALA A 342 1.63 -27.93 13.78
N SER A 343 2.14 -29.15 13.94
CA SER A 343 1.51 -30.12 14.82
C SER A 343 1.64 -29.71 16.30
N PRO A 344 0.51 -29.60 17.03
CA PRO A 344 0.53 -29.23 18.45
C PRO A 344 1.18 -30.29 19.34
N SER A 345 1.45 -31.48 18.81
CA SER A 345 2.22 -32.52 19.51
C SER A 345 3.70 -32.14 19.65
N TYR A 346 4.24 -31.35 18.73
CA TYR A 346 5.65 -31.01 18.63
C TYR A 346 5.96 -29.55 18.93
N ILE A 347 4.99 -28.66 18.81
CA ILE A 347 5.18 -27.22 19.05
C ILE A 347 4.12 -26.64 19.99
N THR A 348 4.42 -25.49 20.60
CA THR A 348 3.46 -24.65 21.30
C THR A 348 3.57 -23.22 20.78
N ILE A 349 2.44 -22.50 20.69
CA ILE A 349 2.41 -21.08 20.30
C ILE A 349 2.38 -20.28 21.60
N LYS A 350 3.22 -19.24 21.68
CA LYS A 350 3.19 -18.22 22.70
C LYS A 350 2.47 -17.00 22.18
N TYR A 351 1.33 -16.71 22.79
CA TYR A 351 0.49 -15.54 22.52
C TYR A 351 0.99 -14.32 23.25
#